data_dce96245c7eba5a20a87716f69e37932
#
_entry.id   dce96245c7eba5a20a87716f69e37932
#
_cell.length_a   1.000
_cell.length_b   1.000
_cell.length_c   1.000
_cell.angle_alpha   90.00
_cell.angle_beta   90.00
_cell.angle_gamma   90.00
#
_symmetry.space_group_name_H-M   'P 1'
#
loop_
_entity.id
_entity.type
_entity.pdbx_description
1 polymer ?
#
loop_
_entity_poly.entity_id
_entity_poly.type
_entity_poly.pdbx_seq_one_letter_code
_entity_poly.pdbx_strand_id
1 'polypeptide(L)'
;EGERVLPAIRGMLNSKEQLEQTAAAIRGLDCGTVRIGTFTSVAVHWLPGMIKRFQSEYPKVELKLMNGDYHDVEQWLSDGSSDLGFVALPTKQRGRVTALLEDRLLAVVPVDHRLASLPRFPIKEVENEPFISLLETSDHDARRTLEAAGVKPNIRYTTKDDYAIIAMVEQGLGVSIMPELLLSGRSDNVRIMELTPPASRTIGLCLPDADRAGPATARFAQCVSDWVRERYSRIQNTTS
;
A
#
# COMPACT_ATOMS: atom_id res chain seq x y z
N GLU A 1 -14.47 -28.68 3.32
CA GLU A 1 -14.37 -28.72 4.81
C GLU A 1 -12.95 -28.39 5.28
N GLY A 2 -11.91 -28.87 4.61
CA GLY A 2 -10.51 -28.60 4.98
C GLY A 2 -10.14 -27.10 5.06
N GLU A 3 -10.63 -26.29 4.14
CA GLU A 3 -10.36 -24.84 4.11
C GLU A 3 -10.91 -24.10 5.34
N ARG A 4 -11.99 -24.59 5.95
CA ARG A 4 -12.61 -23.97 7.14
C ARG A 4 -11.75 -24.13 8.39
N VAL A 5 -10.87 -25.12 8.45
CA VAL A 5 -9.98 -25.35 9.60
C VAL A 5 -8.59 -24.71 9.43
N LEU A 6 -8.23 -24.33 8.20
CA LEU A 6 -6.93 -23.70 7.92
C LEU A 6 -6.63 -22.46 8.78
N PRO A 7 -7.57 -21.51 8.99
CA PRO A 7 -7.29 -20.36 9.85
C PRO A 7 -6.99 -20.75 11.30
N ALA A 8 -7.68 -21.76 11.83
CA ALA A 8 -7.43 -22.25 13.18
C ALA A 8 -6.05 -22.93 13.30
N ILE A 9 -5.67 -23.73 12.29
CA ILE A 9 -4.36 -24.37 12.23
C ILE A 9 -3.25 -23.32 12.15
N ARG A 10 -3.42 -22.30 11.28
CA ARG A 10 -2.48 -21.16 11.18
C ARG A 10 -2.37 -20.42 12.52
N GLY A 11 -3.49 -20.15 13.20
CA GLY A 11 -3.50 -19.54 14.51
C GLY A 11 -2.68 -20.30 15.55
N MET A 12 -2.79 -21.64 15.57
CA MET A 12 -1.97 -22.49 16.45
C MET A 12 -0.48 -22.43 16.11
N LEU A 13 -0.13 -22.50 14.83
CA LEU A 13 1.25 -22.40 14.36
C LEU A 13 1.86 -21.03 14.68
N ASN A 14 1.13 -19.96 14.46
CA ASN A 14 1.54 -18.61 14.80
C ASN A 14 1.74 -18.44 16.32
N SER A 15 0.84 -18.99 17.13
CA SER A 15 0.98 -18.96 18.61
C SER A 15 2.22 -19.72 19.08
N LYS A 16 2.53 -20.87 18.48
CA LYS A 16 3.76 -21.60 18.75
C LYS A 16 5.00 -20.78 18.41
N GLU A 17 5.03 -20.18 17.22
CA GLU A 17 6.14 -19.36 16.77
C GLU A 17 6.34 -18.11 17.66
N GLN A 18 5.27 -17.46 18.09
CA GLN A 18 5.32 -16.36 19.06
C GLN A 18 5.92 -16.78 20.41
N LEU A 19 5.56 -17.97 20.91
CA LEU A 19 6.14 -18.51 22.13
C LEU A 19 7.64 -18.75 21.97
N GLU A 20 8.07 -19.33 20.85
CA GLU A 20 9.49 -19.58 20.54
C GLU A 20 10.28 -18.25 20.43
N GLN A 21 9.72 -17.24 19.76
CA GLN A 21 10.30 -15.89 19.67
C GLN A 21 10.40 -15.21 21.03
N THR A 22 9.35 -15.32 21.87
CA THR A 22 9.37 -14.76 23.23
C THR A 22 10.42 -15.43 24.09
N ALA A 23 10.51 -16.76 24.04
CA ALA A 23 11.53 -17.51 24.76
C ALA A 23 12.95 -17.21 24.28
N ALA A 24 13.13 -16.93 22.98
CA ALA A 24 14.40 -16.49 22.41
C ALA A 24 14.76 -15.07 22.89
N ALA A 25 13.80 -14.14 22.86
CA ALA A 25 13.99 -12.76 23.31
C ALA A 25 14.37 -12.68 24.81
N ILE A 26 13.78 -13.51 25.68
CA ILE A 26 14.16 -13.61 27.09
C ILE A 26 15.63 -14.01 27.23
N ARG A 27 16.16 -14.79 26.31
CA ARG A 27 17.57 -15.21 26.26
C ARG A 27 18.48 -14.23 25.53
N GLY A 28 17.97 -13.06 25.14
CA GLY A 28 18.72 -12.05 24.39
C GLY A 28 18.96 -12.42 22.92
N LEU A 29 18.20 -13.37 22.39
CA LEU A 29 18.28 -13.78 21.00
C LEU A 29 17.15 -13.11 20.19
N ASP A 30 17.50 -12.10 19.44
CA ASP A 30 16.55 -11.41 18.54
C ASP A 30 16.47 -12.18 17.23
N CYS A 31 15.62 -13.21 17.20
CA CYS A 31 15.36 -14.04 16.01
C CYS A 31 13.85 -14.29 15.85
N GLY A 32 13.46 -14.74 14.68
CA GLY A 32 12.07 -15.08 14.33
C GLY A 32 11.76 -14.71 12.89
N THR A 33 10.51 -14.89 12.51
CA THR A 33 9.99 -14.53 11.18
C THR A 33 8.91 -13.47 11.34
N VAL A 34 8.87 -12.48 10.44
CA VAL A 34 7.79 -11.50 10.30
C VAL A 34 7.23 -11.59 8.89
N ARG A 35 5.93 -11.92 8.78
CA ARG A 35 5.20 -11.98 7.51
C ARG A 35 4.47 -10.66 7.29
N ILE A 36 4.78 -10.01 6.18
CA ILE A 36 4.36 -8.64 5.89
C ILE A 36 3.47 -8.64 4.65
N GLY A 37 2.18 -8.31 4.82
CA GLY A 37 1.28 -8.03 3.71
C GLY A 37 1.50 -6.62 3.17
N THR A 38 1.60 -6.48 1.85
CA THR A 38 1.89 -5.18 1.23
C THR A 38 1.28 -5.09 -0.18
N PHE A 39 1.20 -3.87 -0.69
CA PHE A 39 0.79 -3.57 -2.06
C PHE A 39 1.87 -2.77 -2.79
N THR A 40 1.78 -2.69 -4.12
CA THR A 40 2.85 -2.26 -5.03
C THR A 40 3.57 -0.98 -4.61
N SER A 41 2.85 0.11 -4.31
CA SER A 41 3.49 1.40 -4.00
C SER A 41 4.34 1.35 -2.73
N VAL A 42 3.88 0.65 -1.68
CA VAL A 42 4.64 0.45 -0.44
C VAL A 42 5.79 -0.53 -0.66
N ALA A 43 5.53 -1.64 -1.38
CA ALA A 43 6.55 -2.64 -1.68
C ALA A 43 7.77 -2.05 -2.40
N VAL A 44 7.53 -1.11 -3.32
CA VAL A 44 8.59 -0.50 -4.13
C VAL A 44 9.28 0.65 -3.41
N HIS A 45 8.52 1.55 -2.78
CA HIS A 45 9.06 2.83 -2.32
C HIS A 45 9.41 2.88 -0.83
N TRP A 46 8.83 2.00 -0.01
CA TRP A 46 9.03 2.02 1.44
C TRP A 46 9.78 0.80 1.95
N LEU A 47 9.31 -0.39 1.60
CA LEU A 47 9.84 -1.63 2.19
C LEU A 47 11.34 -1.80 2.02
N PRO A 48 11.99 -1.49 0.88
CA PRO A 48 13.44 -1.65 0.76
C PRO A 48 14.21 -0.83 1.81
N GLY A 49 13.79 0.41 2.06
CA GLY A 49 14.40 1.27 3.08
C GLY A 49 14.12 0.80 4.50
N MET A 50 12.89 0.36 4.78
CA MET A 50 12.48 -0.19 6.07
C MET A 50 13.24 -1.48 6.40
N ILE A 51 13.33 -2.39 5.42
CA ILE A 51 14.05 -3.66 5.55
C ILE A 51 15.54 -3.41 5.84
N LYS A 52 16.17 -2.54 5.06
CA LYS A 52 17.59 -2.19 5.27
C LYS A 52 17.83 -1.67 6.68
N ARG A 53 16.97 -0.79 7.18
CA ARG A 53 17.08 -0.23 8.54
C ARG A 53 16.86 -1.34 9.59
N PHE A 54 15.78 -2.11 9.45
CA PHE A 54 15.42 -3.14 10.41
C PHE A 54 16.49 -4.25 10.50
N GLN A 55 16.98 -4.74 9.38
CA GLN A 55 17.99 -5.80 9.35
C GLN A 55 19.36 -5.35 9.84
N SER A 56 19.66 -4.05 9.83
CA SER A 56 20.90 -3.55 10.46
C SER A 56 20.89 -3.70 11.98
N GLU A 57 19.70 -3.68 12.61
CA GLU A 57 19.53 -3.82 14.05
C GLU A 57 19.19 -5.28 14.44
N TYR A 58 18.44 -5.98 13.59
CA TYR A 58 17.92 -7.34 13.82
C TYR A 58 18.28 -8.30 12.69
N PRO A 59 19.57 -8.60 12.45
CA PRO A 59 20.03 -9.37 11.27
C PRO A 59 19.57 -10.83 11.26
N LYS A 60 19.12 -11.37 12.41
CA LYS A 60 18.65 -12.75 12.55
C LYS A 60 17.13 -12.89 12.40
N VAL A 61 16.41 -11.79 12.19
CA VAL A 61 14.97 -11.82 11.92
C VAL A 61 14.74 -11.99 10.43
N GLU A 62 14.02 -13.04 10.06
CA GLU A 62 13.60 -13.29 8.69
C GLU A 62 12.38 -12.42 8.37
N LEU A 63 12.39 -11.72 7.22
CA LEU A 63 11.24 -10.96 6.73
C LEU A 63 10.68 -11.64 5.49
N LYS A 64 9.38 -12.01 5.53
CA LYS A 64 8.65 -12.60 4.40
C LYS A 64 7.66 -11.60 3.86
N LEU A 65 7.82 -11.24 2.59
CA LEU A 65 6.97 -10.25 1.92
C LEU A 65 5.90 -10.95 1.10
N MET A 66 4.66 -10.53 1.27
CA MET A 66 3.51 -10.97 0.51
C MET A 66 2.95 -9.73 -0.21
N ASN A 67 3.17 -9.65 -1.54
CA ASN A 67 2.69 -8.53 -2.34
C ASN A 67 1.42 -8.90 -3.10
N GLY A 68 0.39 -8.08 -2.95
CA GLY A 68 -0.91 -8.27 -3.60
C GLY A 68 -1.69 -6.98 -3.70
N ASP A 69 -2.97 -7.08 -3.97
CA ASP A 69 -3.89 -5.94 -3.90
C ASP A 69 -4.42 -5.72 -2.46
N TYR A 70 -5.26 -4.71 -2.26
CA TYR A 70 -5.82 -4.42 -0.92
C TYR A 70 -6.63 -5.58 -0.37
N HIS A 71 -7.38 -6.28 -1.23
CA HIS A 71 -8.18 -7.43 -0.84
C HIS A 71 -7.29 -8.60 -0.40
N ASP A 72 -6.22 -8.87 -1.14
CA ASP A 72 -5.24 -9.90 -0.80
C ASP A 72 -4.64 -9.63 0.58
N VAL A 73 -4.19 -8.39 0.84
CA VAL A 73 -3.61 -8.01 2.14
C VAL A 73 -4.64 -8.16 3.26
N GLU A 74 -5.87 -7.69 3.06
CA GLU A 74 -6.94 -7.83 4.05
C GLU A 74 -7.29 -9.30 4.32
N GLN A 75 -7.24 -10.16 3.31
CA GLN A 75 -7.44 -11.59 3.48
C GLN A 75 -6.29 -12.23 4.29
N TRP A 76 -5.03 -11.92 3.97
CA TRP A 76 -3.87 -12.45 4.70
C TRP A 76 -3.84 -12.02 6.16
N LEU A 77 -4.28 -10.81 6.47
CA LEU A 77 -4.44 -10.34 7.85
C LEU A 77 -5.55 -11.11 8.56
N SER A 78 -6.68 -11.34 7.90
CA SER A 78 -7.84 -12.02 8.48
C SER A 78 -7.62 -13.49 8.72
N ASP A 79 -6.87 -14.18 7.84
CA ASP A 79 -6.62 -15.63 7.93
C ASP A 79 -5.30 -15.97 8.65
N GLY A 80 -4.55 -14.96 9.12
CA GLY A 80 -3.30 -15.12 9.83
C GLY A 80 -2.11 -15.55 8.95
N SER A 81 -2.21 -15.39 7.63
CA SER A 81 -1.09 -15.61 6.70
C SER A 81 -0.02 -14.53 6.82
N SER A 82 -0.40 -13.30 7.21
CA SER A 82 0.51 -12.21 7.54
C SER A 82 0.37 -11.80 9.01
N ASP A 83 1.49 -11.41 9.61
CA ASP A 83 1.56 -10.95 11.01
C ASP A 83 1.19 -9.48 11.15
N LEU A 84 1.45 -8.71 10.11
CA LEU A 84 1.06 -7.32 9.94
C LEU A 84 0.90 -7.00 8.44
N GLY A 85 0.21 -5.92 8.12
CA GLY A 85 0.04 -5.53 6.72
C GLY A 85 -0.24 -4.04 6.54
N PHE A 86 0.14 -3.54 5.38
CA PHE A 86 -0.23 -2.19 4.96
C PHE A 86 -1.64 -2.21 4.37
N VAL A 87 -2.47 -1.26 4.77
CA VAL A 87 -3.87 -1.16 4.37
C VAL A 87 -4.21 0.25 3.90
N ALA A 88 -5.20 0.37 3.02
CA ALA A 88 -5.83 1.65 2.70
C ALA A 88 -6.98 1.93 3.68
N LEU A 89 -7.03 3.14 4.24
CA LEU A 89 -8.08 3.53 5.17
C LEU A 89 -9.26 4.21 4.44
N PRO A 90 -10.50 3.99 4.92
CA PRO A 90 -10.88 3.15 6.06
C PRO A 90 -10.82 1.65 5.72
N THR A 91 -10.40 0.83 6.68
CA THR A 91 -10.37 -0.63 6.56
C THR A 91 -11.38 -1.30 7.49
N LYS A 92 -11.82 -2.51 7.13
CA LYS A 92 -12.67 -3.36 7.98
C LYS A 92 -11.83 -4.29 8.88
N GLN A 93 -10.52 -4.23 8.77
CA GLN A 93 -9.64 -5.10 9.54
C GLN A 93 -9.74 -4.80 11.03
N ARG A 94 -9.73 -5.87 11.83
CA ARG A 94 -9.70 -5.79 13.30
C ARG A 94 -8.26 -5.65 13.76
N GLY A 95 -8.07 -5.10 14.97
CA GLY A 95 -6.76 -4.93 15.58
C GLY A 95 -6.34 -3.47 15.67
N ARG A 96 -5.04 -3.28 15.91
CA ARG A 96 -4.45 -1.93 15.97
C ARG A 96 -4.12 -1.45 14.57
N VAL A 97 -4.78 -0.38 14.15
CA VAL A 97 -4.51 0.28 12.88
C VAL A 97 -3.91 1.65 13.16
N THR A 98 -2.72 1.88 12.63
CA THR A 98 -1.99 3.15 12.75
C THR A 98 -1.95 3.83 11.39
N ALA A 99 -2.51 5.03 11.26
CA ALA A 99 -2.37 5.83 10.04
C ALA A 99 -0.92 6.29 9.90
N LEU A 100 -0.35 6.12 8.70
CA LEU A 100 1.05 6.40 8.40
C LEU A 100 1.24 7.64 7.51
N LEU A 101 0.50 7.71 6.41
CA LEU A 101 0.63 8.77 5.41
C LEU A 101 -0.69 9.03 4.71
N GLU A 102 -0.98 10.31 4.49
CA GLU A 102 -1.96 10.74 3.49
C GLU A 102 -1.26 10.89 2.14
N ASP A 103 -1.62 10.06 1.17
CA ASP A 103 -1.01 9.92 -0.15
C ASP A 103 -1.96 10.48 -1.21
N ARG A 104 -1.54 11.51 -1.94
CA ARG A 104 -2.38 12.19 -2.94
C ARG A 104 -2.72 11.26 -4.09
N LEU A 105 -3.91 11.44 -4.67
CA LEU A 105 -4.31 10.81 -5.93
C LEU A 105 -4.17 11.83 -7.05
N LEU A 106 -3.45 11.43 -8.09
CA LEU A 106 -3.05 12.29 -9.20
C LEU A 106 -3.58 11.70 -10.51
N ALA A 107 -3.95 12.57 -11.45
CA ALA A 107 -4.22 12.14 -12.81
C ALA A 107 -2.92 11.88 -13.56
N VAL A 108 -2.91 10.80 -14.33
CA VAL A 108 -1.82 10.42 -15.24
C VAL A 108 -2.38 10.45 -16.64
N VAL A 109 -1.81 11.30 -17.49
CA VAL A 109 -2.28 11.53 -18.86
C VAL A 109 -1.09 11.50 -19.83
N PRO A 110 -1.29 11.23 -21.13
CA PRO A 110 -0.25 11.38 -22.14
C PRO A 110 0.36 12.80 -22.14
N VAL A 111 1.63 12.95 -22.51
CA VAL A 111 2.30 14.27 -22.52
C VAL A 111 1.67 15.26 -23.47
N ASP A 112 1.07 14.79 -24.55
CA ASP A 112 0.38 15.56 -25.61
C ASP A 112 -1.14 15.63 -25.39
N HIS A 113 -1.63 15.20 -24.23
CA HIS A 113 -3.04 15.21 -23.90
C HIS A 113 -3.61 16.65 -23.95
N ARG A 114 -4.83 16.84 -24.50
CA ARG A 114 -5.48 18.15 -24.65
C ARG A 114 -5.54 19.00 -23.36
N LEU A 115 -5.55 18.36 -22.20
CA LEU A 115 -5.60 19.01 -20.89
C LEU A 115 -4.23 19.10 -20.19
N ALA A 116 -3.14 18.60 -20.81
CA ALA A 116 -1.81 18.58 -20.19
C ALA A 116 -1.24 19.97 -19.86
N SER A 117 -1.74 21.02 -20.53
CA SER A 117 -1.37 22.41 -20.28
C SER A 117 -2.10 23.04 -19.08
N LEU A 118 -3.15 22.42 -18.57
CA LEU A 118 -3.88 22.93 -17.41
C LEU A 118 -3.03 22.76 -16.13
N PRO A 119 -3.21 23.64 -15.13
CA PRO A 119 -2.51 23.52 -13.86
C PRO A 119 -3.00 22.31 -13.03
N ARG A 120 -4.25 21.88 -13.24
CA ARG A 120 -4.89 20.75 -12.58
C ARG A 120 -5.82 20.03 -13.54
N PHE A 121 -6.00 18.72 -13.31
CA PHE A 121 -6.93 17.91 -14.09
C PHE A 121 -8.33 17.94 -13.46
N PRO A 122 -9.36 18.45 -14.17
CA PRO A 122 -10.72 18.43 -13.68
C PRO A 122 -11.24 16.99 -13.66
N ILE A 123 -11.61 16.46 -12.51
CA ILE A 123 -12.00 15.04 -12.37
C ILE A 123 -13.17 14.64 -13.26
N LYS A 124 -14.07 15.59 -13.56
CA LYS A 124 -15.23 15.38 -14.47
C LYS A 124 -14.82 15.04 -15.90
N GLU A 125 -13.63 15.43 -16.32
CA GLU A 125 -13.14 15.13 -17.67
C GLU A 125 -12.84 13.64 -17.87
N VAL A 126 -12.76 12.85 -16.79
CA VAL A 126 -12.64 11.37 -16.88
C VAL A 126 -13.82 10.75 -17.65
N GLU A 127 -15.01 11.36 -17.62
CA GLU A 127 -16.17 10.87 -18.38
C GLU A 127 -15.96 10.95 -19.91
N ASN A 128 -15.16 11.90 -20.35
CA ASN A 128 -14.89 12.20 -21.75
C ASN A 128 -13.66 11.48 -22.30
N GLU A 129 -12.90 10.80 -21.44
CA GLU A 129 -11.63 10.16 -21.80
C GLU A 129 -11.73 8.62 -21.68
N PRO A 130 -11.01 7.88 -22.55
CA PRO A 130 -10.78 6.48 -22.29
C PRO A 130 -10.08 6.32 -20.93
N PHE A 131 -10.66 5.56 -20.00
CA PHE A 131 -10.11 5.36 -18.67
C PHE A 131 -9.45 3.99 -18.56
N ILE A 132 -8.24 3.95 -18.01
CA ILE A 132 -7.49 2.74 -17.72
C ILE A 132 -7.52 2.55 -16.20
N SER A 133 -8.07 1.42 -15.75
CA SER A 133 -8.29 1.13 -14.33
C SER A 133 -7.58 -0.12 -13.88
N LEU A 134 -7.25 -0.20 -12.59
CA LEU A 134 -7.03 -1.49 -11.95
C LEU A 134 -8.34 -2.30 -11.97
N LEU A 135 -8.24 -3.63 -11.87
CA LEU A 135 -9.40 -4.49 -11.74
C LEU A 135 -10.25 -4.08 -10.52
N GLU A 136 -11.56 -4.26 -10.61
CA GLU A 136 -12.53 -3.81 -9.58
C GLU A 136 -12.24 -4.33 -8.17
N THR A 137 -11.58 -5.48 -8.05
CA THR A 137 -11.16 -6.05 -6.76
C THR A 137 -9.96 -5.33 -6.15
N SER A 138 -9.20 -4.60 -6.98
CA SER A 138 -7.90 -4.02 -6.61
C SER A 138 -7.92 -2.52 -6.41
N ASP A 139 -8.84 -1.79 -7.07
CA ASP A 139 -8.89 -0.33 -7.04
C ASP A 139 -10.09 0.18 -6.25
N HIS A 140 -9.84 0.53 -4.99
CA HIS A 140 -10.81 1.23 -4.17
C HIS A 140 -10.61 2.75 -4.18
N ASP A 141 -9.42 3.25 -4.51
CA ASP A 141 -9.07 4.66 -4.34
C ASP A 141 -9.57 5.52 -5.49
N ALA A 142 -9.24 5.18 -6.74
CA ALA A 142 -9.73 5.89 -7.91
C ALA A 142 -11.26 5.79 -8.00
N ARG A 143 -11.82 4.60 -7.76
CA ARG A 143 -13.28 4.40 -7.76
C ARG A 143 -13.97 5.27 -6.72
N ARG A 144 -13.56 5.24 -5.45
CA ARG A 144 -14.15 6.08 -4.38
C ARG A 144 -14.08 7.57 -4.73
N THR A 145 -12.97 7.99 -5.33
CA THR A 145 -12.77 9.38 -5.75
C THR A 145 -13.74 9.78 -6.85
N LEU A 146 -13.91 8.92 -7.85
CA LEU A 146 -14.84 9.16 -8.96
C LEU A 146 -16.30 9.12 -8.49
N GLU A 147 -16.67 8.14 -7.66
CA GLU A 147 -18.01 8.03 -7.06
C GLU A 147 -18.34 9.26 -6.20
N ALA A 148 -17.41 9.72 -5.36
CA ALA A 148 -17.59 10.92 -4.55
C ALA A 148 -17.78 12.20 -5.39
N ALA A 149 -17.18 12.25 -6.58
CA ALA A 149 -17.35 13.34 -7.55
C ALA A 149 -18.59 13.18 -8.44
N GLY A 150 -19.32 12.06 -8.35
CA GLY A 150 -20.45 11.73 -9.22
C GLY A 150 -20.05 11.47 -10.67
N VAL A 151 -18.81 11.01 -10.90
CA VAL A 151 -18.21 10.80 -12.23
C VAL A 151 -18.25 9.32 -12.59
N LYS A 152 -18.73 8.99 -13.79
CA LYS A 152 -18.73 7.65 -14.35
C LYS A 152 -17.60 7.49 -15.36
N PRO A 153 -16.53 6.75 -15.04
CA PRO A 153 -15.41 6.58 -15.96
C PRO A 153 -15.81 5.75 -17.18
N ASN A 154 -15.29 6.13 -18.35
CA ASN A 154 -15.37 5.34 -19.57
C ASN A 154 -14.25 4.28 -19.58
N ILE A 155 -14.39 3.21 -18.77
CA ILE A 155 -13.37 2.18 -18.63
C ILE A 155 -13.21 1.42 -19.94
N ARG A 156 -12.03 1.54 -20.56
CA ARG A 156 -11.66 0.85 -21.81
C ARG A 156 -10.73 -0.32 -21.57
N TYR A 157 -9.86 -0.22 -20.56
CA TYR A 157 -8.88 -1.24 -20.22
C TYR A 157 -8.83 -1.46 -18.72
N THR A 158 -8.62 -2.71 -18.32
CA THR A 158 -8.41 -3.12 -16.93
C THR A 158 -7.21 -4.04 -16.81
N THR A 159 -6.40 -3.88 -15.79
CA THR A 159 -5.25 -4.73 -15.47
C THR A 159 -5.08 -4.84 -13.95
N LYS A 160 -4.29 -5.83 -13.47
CA LYS A 160 -3.83 -5.93 -12.09
C LYS A 160 -2.51 -5.21 -11.84
N ASP A 161 -1.81 -4.79 -12.88
CA ASP A 161 -0.47 -4.24 -12.81
C ASP A 161 -0.50 -2.72 -12.95
N ASP A 162 -0.14 -2.03 -11.87
CA ASP A 162 -0.04 -0.57 -11.83
C ASP A 162 0.89 -0.01 -12.92
N TYR A 163 2.02 -0.67 -13.16
CA TYR A 163 2.98 -0.20 -14.15
C TYR A 163 2.52 -0.42 -15.59
N ALA A 164 1.70 -1.45 -15.83
CA ALA A 164 1.05 -1.63 -17.12
C ALA A 164 0.09 -0.49 -17.44
N ILE A 165 -0.60 0.07 -16.43
CA ILE A 165 -1.45 1.27 -16.61
C ILE A 165 -0.60 2.43 -17.11
N ILE A 166 0.52 2.72 -16.47
CA ILE A 166 1.40 3.84 -16.85
C ILE A 166 1.90 3.65 -18.28
N ALA A 167 2.35 2.44 -18.64
CA ALA A 167 2.79 2.14 -19.99
C ALA A 167 1.68 2.32 -21.05
N MET A 168 0.43 1.96 -20.73
CA MET A 168 -0.71 2.22 -21.61
C MET A 168 -0.99 3.72 -21.76
N VAL A 169 -0.88 4.50 -20.69
CA VAL A 169 -1.03 5.96 -20.75
C VAL A 169 0.06 6.58 -21.62
N GLU A 170 1.32 6.14 -21.49
CA GLU A 170 2.43 6.58 -22.35
C GLU A 170 2.14 6.38 -23.85
N GLN A 171 1.44 5.30 -24.18
CA GLN A 171 1.05 5.00 -25.57
C GLN A 171 -0.22 5.72 -26.03
N GLY A 172 -0.76 6.65 -25.22
CA GLY A 172 -1.95 7.41 -25.57
C GLY A 172 -3.25 6.61 -25.56
N LEU A 173 -3.30 5.46 -24.87
CA LEU A 173 -4.49 4.59 -24.83
C LEU A 173 -5.58 5.12 -23.92
N GLY A 174 -5.28 6.10 -23.07
CA GLY A 174 -6.24 6.73 -22.16
C GLY A 174 -5.57 7.45 -21.00
N VAL A 175 -6.36 7.74 -19.99
CA VAL A 175 -5.95 8.41 -18.76
C VAL A 175 -6.20 7.51 -17.54
N SER A 176 -5.53 7.80 -16.43
CA SER A 176 -5.75 7.08 -15.17
C SER A 176 -5.66 8.02 -13.96
N ILE A 177 -6.11 7.54 -12.80
CA ILE A 177 -5.90 8.18 -11.49
C ILE A 177 -5.08 7.23 -10.64
N MET A 178 -3.93 7.70 -10.14
CA MET A 178 -2.98 6.85 -9.44
C MET A 178 -2.40 7.54 -8.21
N PRO A 179 -1.97 6.78 -7.18
CA PRO A 179 -1.36 7.35 -5.99
C PRO A 179 0.00 7.98 -6.28
N GLU A 180 0.27 9.13 -5.65
CA GLU A 180 1.55 9.83 -5.78
C GLU A 180 2.75 8.97 -5.36
N LEU A 181 2.58 8.18 -4.29
CA LEU A 181 3.64 7.28 -3.83
C LEU A 181 4.08 6.31 -4.92
N LEU A 182 3.15 5.77 -5.71
CA LEU A 182 3.46 4.88 -6.82
C LEU A 182 4.22 5.59 -7.95
N LEU A 183 3.90 6.86 -8.18
CA LEU A 183 4.48 7.69 -9.25
C LEU A 183 5.83 8.30 -8.85
N SER A 184 6.25 8.16 -7.59
CA SER A 184 7.45 8.77 -7.05
C SER A 184 8.71 8.29 -7.76
N GLY A 185 9.57 9.24 -8.19
CA GLY A 185 10.87 8.95 -8.81
C GLY A 185 10.78 8.46 -10.27
N ARG A 186 9.63 8.50 -10.90
CA ARG A 186 9.47 8.15 -12.31
C ARG A 186 9.63 9.39 -13.20
N SER A 187 10.27 9.19 -14.35
CA SER A 187 10.46 10.17 -15.41
C SER A 187 9.84 9.67 -16.73
N ASP A 188 8.68 9.05 -16.62
CA ASP A 188 8.01 8.46 -17.77
C ASP A 188 7.49 9.55 -18.73
N ASN A 189 7.19 9.20 -19.96
CA ASN A 189 6.58 10.08 -20.96
C ASN A 189 5.08 10.29 -20.69
N VAL A 190 4.74 10.58 -19.43
CA VAL A 190 3.40 10.92 -19.00
C VAL A 190 3.37 12.26 -18.29
N ARG A 191 2.25 12.94 -18.32
CA ARG A 191 2.00 14.13 -17.52
C ARG A 191 1.24 13.74 -16.27
N ILE A 192 1.83 14.04 -15.11
CA ILE A 192 1.22 13.86 -13.79
C ILE A 192 0.62 15.18 -13.36
N MET A 193 -0.66 15.18 -12.98
CA MET A 193 -1.43 16.40 -12.67
C MET A 193 -2.22 16.23 -11.37
N GLU A 194 -2.27 17.29 -10.56
CA GLU A 194 -3.19 17.35 -9.42
C GLU A 194 -4.64 17.31 -9.89
N LEU A 195 -5.49 16.62 -9.12
CA LEU A 195 -6.93 16.58 -9.38
C LEU A 195 -7.64 17.87 -8.91
N THR A 196 -8.72 18.22 -9.55
CA THR A 196 -9.67 19.23 -9.09
C THR A 196 -11.09 18.65 -9.08
N PRO A 197 -11.73 18.48 -7.87
CA PRO A 197 -11.17 18.72 -6.54
C PRO A 197 -10.02 17.76 -6.20
N PRO A 198 -9.15 18.11 -5.23
CA PRO A 198 -8.06 17.23 -4.81
C PRO A 198 -8.61 15.98 -4.13
N ALA A 199 -7.89 14.87 -4.26
CA ALA A 199 -8.22 13.60 -3.64
C ALA A 199 -6.98 12.93 -3.07
N SER A 200 -7.19 12.10 -2.05
CA SER A 200 -6.12 11.35 -1.38
C SER A 200 -6.62 10.00 -0.87
N ARG A 201 -5.68 9.13 -0.53
CA ARG A 201 -5.89 7.94 0.27
C ARG A 201 -5.04 8.02 1.53
N THR A 202 -5.42 7.31 2.58
CA THR A 202 -4.57 7.16 3.76
C THR A 202 -4.01 5.75 3.82
N ILE A 203 -2.68 5.64 3.86
CA ILE A 203 -1.99 4.37 4.09
C ILE A 203 -1.85 4.16 5.59
N GLY A 204 -2.26 2.99 6.06
CA GLY A 204 -2.13 2.57 7.45
C GLY A 204 -1.35 1.27 7.58
N LEU A 205 -0.88 0.99 8.81
CA LEU A 205 -0.32 -0.30 9.22
C LEU A 205 -1.33 -0.97 10.14
N CYS A 206 -1.71 -2.20 9.81
CA CYS A 206 -2.61 -3.02 10.61
C CYS A 206 -1.85 -4.17 11.28
N LEU A 207 -2.03 -4.30 12.60
CA LEU A 207 -1.62 -5.45 13.41
C LEU A 207 -2.90 -6.11 13.94
N PRO A 208 -3.32 -7.27 13.40
CA PRO A 208 -4.59 -7.91 13.80
C PRO A 208 -4.66 -8.27 15.27
N ASP A 209 -3.56 -8.72 15.84
CA ASP A 209 -3.45 -9.10 17.27
C ASP A 209 -2.25 -8.39 17.92
N ALA A 210 -2.38 -7.07 18.08
CA ALA A 210 -1.28 -6.24 18.57
C ALA A 210 -0.82 -6.61 19.99
N ASP A 211 -1.73 -7.10 20.83
CA ASP A 211 -1.42 -7.46 22.23
C ASP A 211 -0.69 -8.81 22.33
N ARG A 212 -0.80 -9.63 21.28
CA ARG A 212 -0.12 -10.94 21.17
C ARG A 212 0.95 -10.94 20.10
N ALA A 213 1.27 -9.81 19.50
CA ALA A 213 2.31 -9.73 18.49
C ALA A 213 3.65 -10.22 19.07
N GLY A 214 4.33 -11.10 18.34
CA GLY A 214 5.67 -11.55 18.72
C GLY A 214 6.65 -10.36 18.76
N PRO A 215 7.74 -10.46 19.55
CA PRO A 215 8.70 -9.37 19.73
C PRO A 215 9.25 -8.83 18.41
N ALA A 216 9.56 -9.69 17.44
CA ALA A 216 10.04 -9.29 16.11
C ALA A 216 9.00 -8.46 15.35
N THR A 217 7.74 -8.89 15.35
CA THR A 217 6.62 -8.18 14.70
C THR A 217 6.40 -6.81 15.32
N ALA A 218 6.39 -6.72 16.66
CA ALA A 218 6.23 -5.46 17.37
C ALA A 218 7.36 -4.46 17.06
N ARG A 219 8.62 -4.94 17.03
CA ARG A 219 9.79 -4.12 16.66
C ARG A 219 9.73 -3.66 15.20
N PHE A 220 9.33 -4.54 14.28
CA PHE A 220 9.17 -4.14 12.88
C PHE A 220 8.07 -3.10 12.71
N ALA A 221 6.91 -3.25 13.37
CA ALA A 221 5.84 -2.27 13.34
C ALA A 221 6.29 -0.87 13.88
N GLN A 222 7.10 -0.86 14.94
CA GLN A 222 7.71 0.37 15.44
C GLN A 222 8.67 0.97 14.41
N CYS A 223 9.55 0.15 13.82
CA CYS A 223 10.49 0.57 12.77
C CYS A 223 9.76 1.20 11.58
N VAL A 224 8.63 0.62 11.13
CA VAL A 224 7.78 1.19 10.06
C VAL A 224 7.29 2.58 10.44
N SER A 225 6.72 2.74 11.63
CA SER A 225 6.17 4.02 12.09
C SER A 225 7.24 5.10 12.19
N ASP A 226 8.41 4.75 12.72
CA ASP A 226 9.53 5.67 12.87
C ASP A 226 10.12 6.04 11.51
N TRP A 227 10.29 5.07 10.61
CA TRP A 227 10.81 5.30 9.27
C TRP A 227 9.94 6.25 8.45
N VAL A 228 8.61 6.05 8.46
CA VAL A 228 7.67 6.91 7.74
C VAL A 228 7.70 8.33 8.33
N ARG A 229 7.62 8.45 9.66
CA ARG A 229 7.68 9.75 10.35
C ARG A 229 8.93 10.51 9.98
N GLU A 230 10.11 9.90 10.07
CA GLU A 230 11.38 10.56 9.75
C GLU A 230 11.48 10.97 8.28
N ARG A 231 11.02 10.11 7.37
CA ARG A 231 11.09 10.38 5.93
C ARG A 231 10.23 11.58 5.55
N TYR A 232 8.99 11.64 6.05
CA TYR A 232 8.03 12.67 5.65
C TYR A 232 8.12 13.95 6.48
N SER A 233 8.60 13.92 7.72
CA SER A 233 8.92 15.13 8.47
C SER A 233 10.06 15.93 7.81
N ARG A 234 11.03 15.26 7.19
CA ARG A 234 12.13 15.94 6.46
C ARG A 234 11.63 16.65 5.21
N ILE A 235 10.64 16.09 4.51
CA ILE A 235 10.09 16.70 3.29
C ILE A 235 9.33 17.98 3.63
N GLN A 236 8.56 18.02 4.72
CA GLN A 236 7.86 19.24 5.17
C GLN A 236 8.81 20.37 5.53
N ASN A 237 9.98 20.06 6.11
CA ASN A 237 10.98 21.08 6.50
C ASN A 237 11.84 21.58 5.32
N THR A 238 11.80 20.93 4.16
CA THR A 238 12.59 21.32 2.97
C THR A 238 11.77 22.18 2.00
N THR A 239 10.45 22.23 2.19
CA THR A 239 9.51 22.98 1.33
C THR A 239 9.03 24.30 1.98
N SER A 240 9.57 24.64 3.16
CA SER A 240 9.42 25.92 3.86
C SER A 240 10.65 26.77 3.67
#